data_6985550da9b904f52b053e1e7e120938
#
_entry.id   6985550da9b904f52b053e1e7e120938
#
_cell.length_a   1.000
_cell.length_b   1.000
_cell.length_c   1.000
_cell.angle_alpha   90.00
_cell.angle_beta   90.00
_cell.angle_gamma   90.00
#
_symmetry.space_group_name_H-M   'P 1'
#
loop_
_entity.id
_entity.type
_entity.pdbx_description
1 polymer ?
#
loop_
_entity_poly.entity_id
_entity_poly.type
_entity_poly.pdbx_seq_one_letter_code
_entity_poly.pdbx_strand_id
1 'polypeptide(L)'
;MDAKTIIVAGTFVGIVLIVVTLFTSFQSGWDNNPGGMGMKTAPTINLENGSPALGSESAPITIVEFGDYQCESCYYWFHNTRSTIIDNYIETGKAKLVFVDLPFLGRDSITAAQASYCAEDQGKYWEYHTMLYTFQDGAPDSGWANQDRLNSFAFTLEMNMDEFNDCMDSSKYKIRVKANYNEAVKNGVQSTPTFIIISSDGTTKKFAGAQPYSVFAATIESML
;
A
#
# COMPACT_ATOMS: atom_id res chain seq x y z
N MET A 1 74.98 20.01 13.63
CA MET A 1 73.54 19.58 13.66
C MET A 1 72.97 19.71 12.23
N ASP A 2 72.63 18.59 11.68
CA ASP A 2 72.31 18.47 10.22
C ASP A 2 71.02 19.20 9.84
N ALA A 3 71.07 19.92 8.76
CA ALA A 3 69.93 20.69 8.20
C ALA A 3 68.64 19.84 7.97
N LYS A 4 68.78 18.52 7.86
CA LYS A 4 67.68 17.55 7.72
C LYS A 4 66.82 17.39 8.97
N THR A 5 67.40 17.61 10.16
CA THR A 5 66.68 17.44 11.42
C THR A 5 65.73 18.61 11.71
N ILE A 6 66.03 19.81 11.15
CA ILE A 6 65.24 21.00 11.39
C ILE A 6 63.94 20.99 10.51
N ILE A 7 63.99 20.39 9.32
CA ILE A 7 62.85 20.33 8.38
C ILE A 7 61.78 19.34 8.89
N VAL A 8 62.21 18.26 9.56
CA VAL A 8 61.25 17.27 10.11
C VAL A 8 60.50 17.81 11.33
N ALA A 9 61.13 18.65 12.13
CA ALA A 9 60.49 19.27 13.30
C ALA A 9 59.44 20.33 12.90
N GLY A 10 59.69 21.08 11.81
CA GLY A 10 58.73 22.11 11.34
C GLY A 10 57.47 21.55 10.71
N THR A 11 57.59 20.41 10.02
CA THR A 11 56.42 19.76 9.38
C THR A 11 55.51 19.09 10.40
N PHE A 12 56.04 18.55 11.50
CA PHE A 12 55.23 17.89 12.54
C PHE A 12 54.40 18.91 13.34
N VAL A 13 54.95 20.11 13.63
CA VAL A 13 54.22 21.16 14.35
C VAL A 13 53.08 21.75 13.48
N GLY A 14 53.30 21.88 12.19
CA GLY A 14 52.28 22.37 11.26
C GLY A 14 51.09 21.41 11.09
N ILE A 15 51.35 20.10 11.04
CA ILE A 15 50.29 19.08 10.90
C ILE A 15 49.47 18.98 12.20
N VAL A 16 50.10 19.07 13.35
CA VAL A 16 49.37 19.01 14.63
C VAL A 16 48.47 20.24 14.81
N LEU A 17 48.93 21.43 14.40
CA LEU A 17 48.10 22.65 14.46
C LEU A 17 46.91 22.62 13.48
N ILE A 18 47.09 22.08 12.27
CA ILE A 18 46.00 21.95 11.30
C ILE A 18 44.97 20.92 11.79
N VAL A 19 45.38 19.81 12.37
CA VAL A 19 44.47 18.81 12.92
C VAL A 19 43.71 19.37 14.12
N VAL A 20 44.31 20.14 14.99
CA VAL A 20 43.64 20.75 16.16
C VAL A 20 42.65 21.83 15.71
N THR A 21 43.00 22.64 14.70
CA THR A 21 42.07 23.67 14.18
C THR A 21 40.88 23.07 13.39
N LEU A 22 41.09 21.97 12.69
CA LEU A 22 40.00 21.24 12.04
C LEU A 22 39.07 20.53 13.03
N PHE A 23 39.63 20.02 14.14
CA PHE A 23 38.82 19.36 15.18
C PHE A 23 37.97 20.36 16.01
N THR A 24 38.48 21.57 16.26
CA THR A 24 37.74 22.61 16.98
C THR A 24 36.65 23.25 16.10
N SER A 25 36.82 23.26 14.77
CA SER A 25 35.80 23.76 13.83
C SER A 25 34.64 22.77 13.61
N PHE A 26 34.83 21.47 13.88
CA PHE A 26 33.81 20.43 13.75
C PHE A 26 32.91 20.33 14.99
N GLN A 27 33.37 20.84 16.13
CA GLN A 27 32.65 20.73 17.42
C GLN A 27 31.67 21.91 17.70
N SER A 28 31.73 22.97 16.91
CA SER A 28 30.84 24.14 17.08
C SER A 28 29.52 24.06 16.30
N GLY A 29 29.23 22.95 15.65
CA GLY A 29 28.00 22.73 14.85
C GLY A 29 26.97 21.80 15.47
N TRP A 30 27.18 21.35 16.73
CA TRP A 30 26.15 20.58 17.45
C TRP A 30 25.42 21.54 18.40
N ASP A 31 24.52 22.34 17.79
CA ASP A 31 23.53 23.05 18.57
C ASP A 31 22.64 22.01 19.26
N ASN A 32 22.81 21.90 20.57
CA ASN A 32 21.83 21.31 21.47
C ASN A 32 20.58 22.21 21.45
N ASN A 33 19.84 22.19 20.35
CA ASN A 33 18.48 22.69 20.33
C ASN A 33 17.56 21.51 20.71
N PRO A 34 16.95 21.49 21.90
CA PRO A 34 15.84 20.59 22.22
C PRO A 34 14.57 21.13 21.56
N GLY A 35 14.70 21.66 20.33
CA GLY A 35 13.60 22.06 19.48
C GLY A 35 13.00 20.80 18.87
N GLY A 36 11.85 20.46 19.43
CA GLY A 36 10.83 19.56 18.92
C GLY A 36 11.25 18.62 17.79
N MET A 37 11.47 17.35 18.12
CA MET A 37 11.11 16.30 17.18
C MET A 37 9.62 16.53 16.87
N GLY A 38 9.36 17.29 15.79
CA GLY A 38 8.06 17.26 15.18
C GLY A 38 7.75 15.79 14.96
N MET A 39 6.86 15.22 15.75
CA MET A 39 6.24 13.95 15.42
C MET A 39 5.80 14.12 13.98
N LYS A 40 6.48 13.46 13.03
CA LYS A 40 5.88 13.22 11.73
C LYS A 40 4.66 12.38 12.07
N THR A 41 3.51 13.03 12.11
CA THR A 41 2.23 12.32 12.15
C THR A 41 2.33 11.26 11.05
N ALA A 42 2.15 10.01 11.43
CA ALA A 42 2.10 8.93 10.45
C ALA A 42 1.18 9.39 9.31
N PRO A 43 1.54 9.21 8.04
CA PRO A 43 0.70 9.68 6.95
C PRO A 43 -0.69 9.09 7.13
N THR A 44 -1.68 9.96 7.31
CA THR A 44 -3.08 9.54 7.40
C THR A 44 -3.48 9.03 6.02
N ILE A 45 -3.76 7.73 5.92
CA ILE A 45 -4.24 7.13 4.68
C ILE A 45 -5.67 7.56 4.45
N ASN A 46 -5.92 8.20 3.30
CA ASN A 46 -7.29 8.51 2.89
C ASN A 46 -7.91 7.28 2.22
N LEU A 47 -8.92 6.71 2.85
CA LEU A 47 -9.64 5.52 2.36
C LEU A 47 -10.98 5.85 1.68
N GLU A 48 -11.35 7.13 1.54
CA GLU A 48 -12.63 7.55 0.94
C GLU A 48 -12.85 7.01 -0.50
N ASN A 49 -11.75 6.81 -1.23
CA ASN A 49 -11.79 6.26 -2.59
C ASN A 49 -11.53 4.75 -2.63
N GLY A 50 -11.22 4.11 -1.52
CA GLY A 50 -11.06 2.66 -1.44
C GLY A 50 -12.39 1.91 -1.59
N SER A 51 -12.34 0.59 -1.47
CA SER A 51 -13.53 -0.25 -1.44
C SER A 51 -14.41 0.07 -0.23
N PRO A 52 -15.69 -0.33 -0.22
CA PRO A 52 -16.42 -0.47 1.03
C PRO A 52 -15.67 -1.44 1.96
N ALA A 53 -15.80 -1.25 3.26
CA ALA A 53 -15.16 -2.15 4.20
C ALA A 53 -15.80 -3.54 4.14
N LEU A 54 -14.95 -4.57 4.12
CA LEU A 54 -15.38 -5.93 4.42
C LEU A 54 -15.26 -6.13 5.93
N GLY A 55 -16.36 -6.45 6.57
CA GLY A 55 -16.45 -6.61 8.03
C GLY A 55 -17.10 -5.41 8.73
N SER A 56 -16.95 -5.34 10.04
CA SER A 56 -17.59 -4.29 10.86
C SER A 56 -16.89 -2.95 10.70
N GLU A 57 -17.64 -1.88 10.43
CA GLU A 57 -17.10 -0.52 10.39
C GLU A 57 -16.47 -0.10 11.74
N SER A 58 -16.94 -0.67 12.84
CA SER A 58 -16.42 -0.40 14.18
C SER A 58 -15.24 -1.27 14.58
N ALA A 59 -14.74 -2.13 13.69
CA ALA A 59 -13.59 -2.99 13.99
C ALA A 59 -12.36 -2.16 14.40
N PRO A 60 -11.64 -2.56 15.48
CA PRO A 60 -10.51 -1.79 15.99
C PRO A 60 -9.28 -1.78 15.04
N ILE A 61 -9.18 -2.77 14.15
CA ILE A 61 -8.10 -2.87 13.18
C ILE A 61 -8.64 -2.68 11.77
N THR A 62 -7.96 -1.84 10.97
CA THR A 62 -8.19 -1.75 9.53
C THR A 62 -7.01 -2.36 8.78
N ILE A 63 -7.28 -3.36 7.96
CA ILE A 63 -6.33 -3.95 7.01
C ILE A 63 -6.54 -3.23 5.69
N VAL A 64 -5.56 -2.46 5.23
CA VAL A 64 -5.59 -1.82 3.92
C VAL A 64 -4.72 -2.63 2.98
N GLU A 65 -5.32 -3.19 1.93
CA GLU A 65 -4.61 -3.85 0.84
C GLU A 65 -4.50 -2.92 -0.35
N PHE A 66 -3.28 -2.57 -0.75
CA PHE A 66 -3.00 -1.96 -2.04
C PHE A 66 -2.74 -3.07 -3.05
N GLY A 67 -3.64 -3.22 -4.01
CA GLY A 67 -3.64 -4.35 -4.93
C GLY A 67 -3.88 -3.97 -6.40
N ASP A 68 -3.61 -4.92 -7.27
CA ASP A 68 -3.86 -4.85 -8.71
C ASP A 68 -4.48 -6.17 -9.15
N TYR A 69 -5.58 -6.11 -9.88
CA TYR A 69 -6.33 -7.29 -10.32
C TYR A 69 -5.58 -8.16 -11.37
N GLN A 70 -4.44 -7.70 -11.88
CA GLN A 70 -3.57 -8.49 -12.75
C GLN A 70 -2.31 -8.99 -12.05
N CYS A 71 -2.11 -8.64 -10.77
CA CYS A 71 -0.93 -9.00 -10.02
C CYS A 71 -0.98 -10.46 -9.56
N GLU A 72 -0.02 -11.28 -10.02
CA GLU A 72 0.11 -12.69 -9.63
C GLU A 72 0.31 -12.86 -8.11
N SER A 73 1.05 -11.95 -7.48
CA SER A 73 1.28 -11.97 -6.04
C SER A 73 0.00 -11.66 -5.25
N CYS A 74 -0.87 -10.76 -5.77
CA CYS A 74 -2.20 -10.49 -5.20
C CYS A 74 -3.11 -11.72 -5.35
N TYR A 75 -3.11 -12.34 -6.51
CA TYR A 75 -3.80 -13.61 -6.76
C TYR A 75 -3.38 -14.68 -5.76
N TYR A 76 -2.06 -14.84 -5.55
CA TYR A 76 -1.54 -15.82 -4.59
C TYR A 76 -2.04 -15.54 -3.17
N TRP A 77 -1.99 -14.29 -2.71
CA TRP A 77 -2.49 -13.91 -1.39
C TRP A 77 -4.00 -14.14 -1.26
N PHE A 78 -4.76 -13.76 -2.27
CA PHE A 78 -6.21 -13.97 -2.31
C PHE A 78 -6.58 -15.44 -2.10
N HIS A 79 -5.91 -16.36 -2.81
CA HIS A 79 -6.23 -17.79 -2.78
C HIS A 79 -5.66 -18.55 -1.57
N ASN A 80 -4.57 -18.08 -0.97
CA ASN A 80 -3.87 -18.85 0.05
C ASN A 80 -3.92 -18.26 1.46
N THR A 81 -4.21 -16.95 1.60
CA THR A 81 -4.12 -16.29 2.91
C THR A 81 -5.42 -15.58 3.30
N ARG A 82 -6.09 -14.94 2.35
CA ARG A 82 -7.22 -14.03 2.59
C ARG A 82 -8.36 -14.70 3.36
N SER A 83 -8.77 -15.92 2.97
CA SER A 83 -9.89 -16.62 3.63
C SER A 83 -9.63 -16.82 5.12
N THR A 84 -8.43 -17.26 5.48
CA THR A 84 -8.05 -17.47 6.88
C THR A 84 -8.07 -16.16 7.70
N ILE A 85 -7.73 -15.02 7.07
CA ILE A 85 -7.83 -13.71 7.71
C ILE A 85 -9.30 -13.32 7.90
N ILE A 86 -10.15 -13.57 6.90
CA ILE A 86 -11.59 -13.32 7.00
C ILE A 86 -12.17 -14.09 8.19
N ASP A 87 -11.96 -15.40 8.25
CA ASP A 87 -12.52 -16.28 9.28
C ASP A 87 -12.07 -15.88 10.70
N ASN A 88 -10.80 -15.49 10.86
CA ASN A 88 -10.24 -15.27 12.20
C ASN A 88 -10.35 -13.83 12.71
N TYR A 89 -10.42 -12.84 11.80
CA TYR A 89 -10.37 -11.43 12.18
C TYR A 89 -11.54 -10.60 11.67
N ILE A 90 -12.01 -10.84 10.44
CA ILE A 90 -13.08 -10.02 9.87
C ILE A 90 -14.44 -10.44 10.40
N GLU A 91 -14.77 -11.74 10.33
CA GLU A 91 -16.04 -12.27 10.81
C GLU A 91 -16.15 -12.20 12.33
N THR A 92 -15.02 -12.20 13.04
CA THR A 92 -14.98 -12.04 14.50
C THR A 92 -15.08 -10.57 14.95
N GLY A 93 -15.11 -9.61 14.00
CA GLY A 93 -15.19 -8.17 14.29
C GLY A 93 -13.90 -7.55 14.83
N LYS A 94 -12.79 -8.28 14.84
CA LYS A 94 -11.49 -7.77 15.27
C LYS A 94 -10.83 -6.85 14.24
N ALA A 95 -11.09 -7.11 12.96
CA ALA A 95 -10.57 -6.29 11.86
C ALA A 95 -11.62 -6.06 10.78
N LYS A 96 -11.37 -5.07 9.92
CA LYS A 96 -12.02 -4.86 8.64
C LYS A 96 -10.98 -4.77 7.52
N LEU A 97 -11.35 -5.15 6.30
CA LEU A 97 -10.49 -5.07 5.13
C LEU A 97 -11.00 -3.99 4.17
N VAL A 98 -10.10 -3.15 3.70
CA VAL A 98 -10.34 -2.17 2.63
C VAL A 98 -9.33 -2.42 1.52
N PHE A 99 -9.82 -2.55 0.29
CA PHE A 99 -8.98 -2.66 -0.89
C PHE A 99 -8.80 -1.27 -1.54
N VAL A 100 -7.58 -0.95 -1.91
CA VAL A 100 -7.22 0.31 -2.58
C VAL A 100 -6.46 -0.04 -3.86
N ASP A 101 -7.01 0.37 -5.00
CA ASP A 101 -6.42 0.02 -6.28
C ASP A 101 -5.06 0.69 -6.50
N LEU A 102 -4.09 -0.11 -6.91
CA LEU A 102 -2.82 0.35 -7.46
C LEU A 102 -2.62 -0.27 -8.85
N PRO A 103 -3.39 0.18 -9.87
CA PRO A 103 -3.45 -0.44 -11.19
C PRO A 103 -2.28 0.03 -12.06
N PHE A 104 -1.12 -0.61 -11.94
CA PHE A 104 0.10 -0.24 -12.68
C PHE A 104 0.53 -1.27 -13.74
N LEU A 105 -0.18 -2.42 -13.83
CA LEU A 105 0.17 -3.49 -14.77
C LEU A 105 -0.51 -3.35 -16.15
N GLY A 106 -1.11 -2.18 -16.44
CA GLY A 106 -1.66 -1.89 -17.74
C GLY A 106 -3.12 -1.45 -17.73
N ARG A 107 -3.73 -1.41 -18.92
CA ARG A 107 -5.12 -0.95 -19.08
C ARG A 107 -6.14 -1.89 -18.46
N ASP A 108 -5.90 -3.19 -18.55
CA ASP A 108 -6.79 -4.19 -17.98
C ASP A 108 -6.92 -4.01 -16.45
N SER A 109 -5.85 -3.64 -15.74
CA SER A 109 -5.91 -3.30 -14.31
C SER A 109 -6.84 -2.13 -14.02
N ILE A 110 -6.78 -1.08 -14.85
CA ILE A 110 -7.62 0.12 -14.71
C ILE A 110 -9.08 -0.23 -15.00
N THR A 111 -9.33 -1.06 -16.03
CA THR A 111 -10.67 -1.46 -16.41
C THR A 111 -11.31 -2.37 -15.36
N ALA A 112 -10.56 -3.34 -14.83
CA ALA A 112 -11.01 -4.21 -13.75
C ALA A 112 -11.33 -3.43 -12.47
N ALA A 113 -10.49 -2.45 -12.10
CA ALA A 113 -10.73 -1.56 -10.97
C ALA A 113 -12.00 -0.72 -11.14
N GLN A 114 -12.26 -0.17 -12.34
CA GLN A 114 -13.51 0.54 -12.59
C GLN A 114 -14.73 -0.37 -12.49
N ALA A 115 -14.63 -1.60 -13.01
CA ALA A 115 -15.72 -2.57 -12.96
C ALA A 115 -16.10 -2.95 -11.53
N SER A 116 -15.14 -3.09 -10.61
CA SER A 116 -15.44 -3.37 -9.20
C SER A 116 -16.25 -2.25 -8.54
N TYR A 117 -16.01 -0.98 -8.90
CA TYR A 117 -16.82 0.14 -8.41
C TYR A 117 -18.19 0.25 -9.12
N CYS A 118 -18.29 -0.16 -10.38
CA CYS A 118 -19.61 -0.29 -11.01
C CYS A 118 -20.46 -1.37 -10.33
N ALA A 119 -19.80 -2.43 -9.82
CA ALA A 119 -20.48 -3.43 -9.02
C ALA A 119 -20.82 -2.92 -7.61
N GLU A 120 -20.05 -2.00 -7.04
CA GLU A 120 -20.35 -1.33 -5.77
C GLU A 120 -21.68 -0.55 -5.83
N ASP A 121 -22.00 0.11 -6.94
CA ASP A 121 -23.26 0.81 -7.13
C ASP A 121 -24.49 -0.08 -6.87
N GLN A 122 -24.30 -1.38 -7.05
CA GLN A 122 -25.34 -2.39 -6.85
C GLN A 122 -25.12 -3.25 -5.60
N GLY A 123 -24.22 -2.82 -4.70
CA GLY A 123 -23.91 -3.52 -3.44
C GLY A 123 -23.15 -4.83 -3.64
N LYS A 124 -22.47 -5.01 -4.80
CA LYS A 124 -21.81 -6.26 -5.20
C LYS A 124 -20.29 -6.15 -5.30
N TYR A 125 -19.67 -5.15 -4.62
CA TYR A 125 -18.23 -4.92 -4.71
C TYR A 125 -17.41 -6.17 -4.39
N TRP A 126 -17.64 -6.80 -3.23
CA TRP A 126 -16.80 -7.91 -2.75
C TRP A 126 -17.04 -9.21 -3.50
N GLU A 127 -18.26 -9.44 -3.96
CA GLU A 127 -18.57 -10.57 -4.85
C GLU A 127 -17.86 -10.39 -6.20
N TYR A 128 -17.89 -9.17 -6.75
CA TYR A 128 -17.22 -8.85 -8.01
C TYR A 128 -15.70 -8.90 -7.90
N HIS A 129 -15.14 -8.36 -6.81
CA HIS A 129 -13.73 -8.50 -6.45
C HIS A 129 -13.30 -9.97 -6.38
N THR A 130 -14.14 -10.82 -5.81
CA THR A 130 -13.90 -12.27 -5.76
C THR A 130 -13.88 -12.89 -7.15
N MET A 131 -14.81 -12.49 -8.05
CA MET A 131 -14.81 -12.96 -9.45
C MET A 131 -13.53 -12.55 -10.18
N LEU A 132 -13.10 -11.30 -10.02
CA LEU A 132 -11.88 -10.80 -10.66
C LEU A 132 -10.64 -11.63 -10.29
N TYR A 133 -10.42 -11.92 -9.01
CA TYR A 133 -9.28 -12.74 -8.59
C TYR A 133 -9.47 -14.23 -8.87
N THR A 134 -10.68 -14.77 -8.75
CA THR A 134 -10.94 -16.20 -9.02
C THR A 134 -10.66 -16.55 -10.47
N PHE A 135 -10.97 -15.64 -11.38
CA PHE A 135 -10.83 -15.85 -12.83
C PHE A 135 -9.70 -15.04 -13.46
N GLN A 136 -8.79 -14.53 -12.64
CA GLN A 136 -7.57 -13.91 -13.14
C GLN A 136 -6.75 -14.92 -13.94
N ASP A 137 -6.46 -14.63 -15.21
CA ASP A 137 -5.65 -15.44 -16.08
C ASP A 137 -4.83 -14.61 -17.06
N GLY A 138 -3.90 -15.26 -17.74
CA GLY A 138 -3.09 -14.64 -18.79
C GLY A 138 -1.99 -13.69 -18.28
N ALA A 139 -1.24 -13.14 -19.24
CA ALA A 139 -0.23 -12.14 -18.97
C ALA A 139 -0.89 -10.78 -18.68
N PRO A 140 -0.27 -9.91 -17.89
CA PRO A 140 -0.76 -8.55 -17.70
C PRO A 140 -0.97 -7.83 -19.04
N ASP A 141 -2.05 -7.05 -19.10
CA ASP A 141 -2.47 -6.24 -20.26
C ASP A 141 -2.68 -7.02 -21.57
N SER A 142 -3.04 -8.31 -21.45
CA SER A 142 -3.32 -9.20 -22.59
C SER A 142 -4.75 -9.13 -23.12
N GLY A 143 -5.56 -8.22 -22.60
CA GLY A 143 -7.00 -8.13 -22.87
C GLY A 143 -7.82 -9.05 -21.95
N TRP A 144 -7.26 -9.45 -20.81
CA TRP A 144 -7.95 -10.27 -19.83
C TRP A 144 -9.21 -9.58 -19.30
N ALA A 145 -9.14 -8.31 -18.90
CA ALA A 145 -10.28 -7.53 -18.41
C ALA A 145 -11.00 -6.81 -19.56
N ASN A 146 -11.34 -7.55 -20.62
CA ASN A 146 -12.16 -7.02 -21.70
C ASN A 146 -13.64 -6.93 -21.29
N GLN A 147 -14.41 -6.12 -22.00
CA GLN A 147 -15.81 -5.83 -21.69
C GLN A 147 -16.67 -7.10 -21.60
N ASP A 148 -16.49 -8.06 -22.52
CA ASP A 148 -17.30 -9.27 -22.55
C ASP A 148 -17.10 -10.13 -21.29
N ARG A 149 -15.86 -10.25 -20.84
CA ARG A 149 -15.53 -10.97 -19.60
C ARG A 149 -16.07 -10.25 -18.36
N LEU A 150 -15.88 -8.95 -18.28
CA LEU A 150 -16.39 -8.16 -17.16
C LEU A 150 -17.92 -8.19 -17.10
N ASN A 151 -18.59 -8.12 -18.25
CA ASN A 151 -20.03 -8.30 -18.34
C ASN A 151 -20.47 -9.70 -17.90
N SER A 152 -19.71 -10.75 -18.25
CA SER A 152 -20.06 -12.11 -17.83
C SER A 152 -19.97 -12.28 -16.30
N PHE A 153 -19.04 -11.59 -15.64
CA PHE A 153 -18.97 -11.58 -14.17
C PHE A 153 -20.19 -10.86 -13.56
N ALA A 154 -20.52 -9.69 -14.08
CA ALA A 154 -21.70 -8.94 -13.65
C ALA A 154 -23.00 -9.73 -13.84
N PHE A 155 -23.15 -10.38 -15.01
CA PHE A 155 -24.28 -11.26 -15.29
C PHE A 155 -24.36 -12.45 -14.35
N THR A 156 -23.23 -13.10 -14.05
CA THR A 156 -23.15 -14.23 -13.10
C THR A 156 -23.57 -13.82 -11.68
N LEU A 157 -23.31 -12.58 -11.30
CA LEU A 157 -23.70 -12.00 -10.02
C LEU A 157 -25.14 -11.43 -10.03
N GLU A 158 -25.92 -11.68 -11.10
CA GLU A 158 -27.31 -11.24 -11.24
C GLU A 158 -27.47 -9.72 -11.10
N MET A 159 -26.48 -8.97 -11.63
CA MET A 159 -26.52 -7.50 -11.60
C MET A 159 -27.43 -6.94 -12.68
N ASN A 160 -27.91 -5.71 -12.49
CA ASN A 160 -28.58 -4.94 -13.56
C ASN A 160 -27.53 -4.58 -14.63
N MET A 161 -27.62 -5.24 -15.77
CA MET A 161 -26.64 -5.10 -16.85
C MET A 161 -26.69 -3.74 -17.54
N ASP A 162 -27.85 -3.10 -17.60
CA ASP A 162 -27.97 -1.75 -18.20
C ASP A 162 -27.21 -0.74 -17.33
N GLU A 163 -27.42 -0.76 -16.01
CA GLU A 163 -26.70 0.12 -15.07
C GLU A 163 -25.19 -0.17 -15.06
N PHE A 164 -24.80 -1.45 -15.11
CA PHE A 164 -23.39 -1.82 -15.15
C PHE A 164 -22.70 -1.33 -16.42
N ASN A 165 -23.32 -1.54 -17.58
CA ASN A 165 -22.79 -1.09 -18.87
C ASN A 165 -22.71 0.44 -18.94
N ASP A 166 -23.76 1.16 -18.54
CA ASP A 166 -23.76 2.62 -18.50
C ASP A 166 -22.64 3.18 -17.62
N CYS A 167 -22.39 2.54 -16.47
CA CYS A 167 -21.28 2.88 -15.58
C CYS A 167 -19.91 2.69 -16.26
N MET A 168 -19.71 1.54 -16.90
CA MET A 168 -18.47 1.22 -17.61
C MET A 168 -18.23 2.13 -18.81
N ASP A 169 -19.22 2.31 -19.66
CA ASP A 169 -19.14 3.12 -20.87
C ASP A 169 -18.88 4.61 -20.59
N SER A 170 -19.48 5.13 -19.50
CA SER A 170 -19.20 6.49 -19.03
C SER A 170 -17.87 6.65 -18.36
N SER A 171 -17.13 5.57 -18.08
CA SER A 171 -15.90 5.58 -17.27
C SER A 171 -16.11 6.28 -15.91
N LYS A 172 -17.26 6.07 -15.27
CA LYS A 172 -17.72 6.74 -14.05
C LYS A 172 -16.66 6.79 -12.95
N TYR A 173 -15.91 5.72 -12.78
CA TYR A 173 -14.95 5.56 -11.68
C TYR A 173 -13.48 5.81 -12.04
N LYS A 174 -13.19 6.29 -13.25
CA LYS A 174 -11.81 6.59 -13.68
C LYS A 174 -11.07 7.54 -12.73
N ILE A 175 -11.76 8.57 -12.22
CA ILE A 175 -11.17 9.54 -11.28
C ILE A 175 -10.90 8.89 -9.92
N ARG A 176 -11.81 8.04 -9.42
CA ARG A 176 -11.66 7.30 -8.17
C ARG A 176 -10.46 6.36 -8.21
N VAL A 177 -10.33 5.58 -9.28
CA VAL A 177 -9.17 4.68 -9.51
C VAL A 177 -7.87 5.46 -9.55
N LYS A 178 -7.83 6.63 -10.21
CA LYS A 178 -6.65 7.50 -10.21
C LYS A 178 -6.35 8.07 -8.82
N ALA A 179 -7.37 8.41 -8.03
CA ALA A 179 -7.17 8.90 -6.66
C ALA A 179 -6.56 7.81 -5.77
N ASN A 180 -6.98 6.55 -5.91
CA ASN A 180 -6.39 5.40 -5.22
C ASN A 180 -4.92 5.20 -5.60
N TYR A 181 -4.59 5.25 -6.88
CA TYR A 181 -3.19 5.21 -7.34
C TYR A 181 -2.35 6.32 -6.67
N ASN A 182 -2.85 7.54 -6.65
CA ASN A 182 -2.16 8.67 -6.03
C ASN A 182 -2.00 8.48 -4.52
N GLU A 183 -3.00 7.92 -3.83
CA GLU A 183 -2.92 7.63 -2.40
C GLU A 183 -1.86 6.54 -2.11
N ALA A 184 -1.77 5.50 -2.95
CA ALA A 184 -0.72 4.50 -2.88
C ALA A 184 0.68 5.14 -2.99
N VAL A 185 0.89 5.98 -4.02
CA VAL A 185 2.16 6.71 -4.24
C VAL A 185 2.51 7.61 -3.06
N LYS A 186 1.54 8.38 -2.55
CA LYS A 186 1.70 9.27 -1.39
C LYS A 186 2.15 8.50 -0.13
N ASN A 187 1.68 7.27 0.04
CA ASN A 187 2.05 6.39 1.15
C ASN A 187 3.30 5.55 0.86
N GLY A 188 4.03 5.83 -0.22
CA GLY A 188 5.26 5.13 -0.58
C GLY A 188 5.03 3.65 -0.89
N VAL A 189 3.88 3.30 -1.46
CA VAL A 189 3.58 1.96 -1.96
C VAL A 189 4.16 1.83 -3.37
N GLN A 190 5.02 0.84 -3.57
CA GLN A 190 5.78 0.65 -4.82
C GLN A 190 5.54 -0.72 -5.47
N SER A 191 4.78 -1.59 -4.81
CA SER A 191 4.49 -2.95 -5.29
C SER A 191 3.15 -3.45 -4.75
N THR A 192 2.58 -4.44 -5.41
CA THR A 192 1.36 -5.13 -4.99
C THR A 192 1.62 -6.62 -4.70
N PRO A 193 0.93 -7.22 -3.73
CA PRO A 193 0.16 -6.51 -2.73
C PRO A 193 1.08 -5.78 -1.74
N THR A 194 0.63 -4.64 -1.23
CA THR A 194 1.23 -4.00 -0.05
C THR A 194 0.11 -3.80 0.97
N PHE A 195 0.39 -4.17 2.21
CA PHE A 195 -0.56 -4.05 3.31
C PHE A 195 -0.14 -2.96 4.28
N ILE A 196 -1.12 -2.18 4.73
CA ILE A 196 -0.96 -1.27 5.86
C ILE A 196 -2.03 -1.63 6.88
N ILE A 197 -1.59 -2.05 8.06
CA ILE A 197 -2.45 -2.37 9.18
C ILE A 197 -2.53 -1.13 10.06
N ILE A 198 -3.75 -0.70 10.38
CA ILE A 198 -4.02 0.52 11.15
C ILE A 198 -4.86 0.13 12.36
N SER A 199 -4.39 0.48 13.56
CA SER A 199 -5.19 0.33 14.79
C SER A 199 -6.01 1.58 15.07
N SER A 200 -7.00 1.47 15.95
CA SER A 200 -7.89 2.56 16.35
C SER A 200 -7.17 3.76 17.01
N ASP A 201 -5.97 3.54 17.58
CA ASP A 201 -5.12 4.61 18.13
C ASP A 201 -4.27 5.34 17.08
N GLY A 202 -4.37 4.93 15.79
CA GLY A 202 -3.62 5.49 14.68
C GLY A 202 -2.23 4.87 14.47
N THR A 203 -1.84 3.87 15.25
CA THR A 203 -0.61 3.10 15.00
C THR A 203 -0.71 2.38 13.67
N THR A 204 0.38 2.39 12.89
CA THR A 204 0.41 1.73 11.58
C THR A 204 1.58 0.77 11.46
N LYS A 205 1.36 -0.36 10.78
CA LYS A 205 2.42 -1.28 10.34
C LYS A 205 2.25 -1.58 8.86
N LYS A 206 3.36 -1.54 8.12
CA LYS A 206 3.38 -1.73 6.66
C LYS A 206 4.31 -2.88 6.29
N PHE A 207 3.85 -3.73 5.37
CA PHE A 207 4.67 -4.77 4.74
C PHE A 207 4.20 -5.02 3.31
N ALA A 208 5.10 -5.48 2.44
CA ALA A 208 4.84 -5.76 1.04
C ALA A 208 4.89 -7.25 0.73
N GLY A 209 4.25 -7.63 -0.37
CA GLY A 209 4.18 -8.99 -0.89
C GLY A 209 3.10 -9.85 -0.25
N ALA A 210 2.85 -11.00 -0.86
CA ALA A 210 1.89 -12.01 -0.40
C ALA A 210 2.39 -12.73 0.86
N GLN A 211 2.34 -12.01 1.99
CA GLN A 211 2.79 -12.56 3.28
C GLN A 211 1.87 -13.70 3.74
N PRO A 212 2.42 -14.70 4.44
CA PRO A 212 1.64 -15.79 5.02
C PRO A 212 0.77 -15.29 6.19
N TYR A 213 -0.27 -16.04 6.51
CA TYR A 213 -1.20 -15.75 7.60
C TYR A 213 -0.51 -15.39 8.93
N SER A 214 0.60 -16.08 9.26
CA SER A 214 1.31 -15.84 10.52
C SER A 214 1.85 -14.41 10.69
N VAL A 215 2.21 -13.74 9.58
CA VAL A 215 2.65 -12.34 9.60
C VAL A 215 1.48 -11.40 9.92
N PHE A 216 0.32 -11.64 9.31
CA PHE A 216 -0.90 -10.89 9.62
C PHE A 216 -1.34 -11.11 11.06
N ALA A 217 -1.40 -12.37 11.50
CA ALA A 217 -1.80 -12.71 12.85
C ALA A 217 -0.90 -12.03 13.89
N ALA A 218 0.42 -12.18 13.77
CA ALA A 218 1.37 -11.55 14.68
C ALA A 218 1.25 -10.02 14.69
N THR A 219 0.99 -9.42 13.51
CA THR A 219 0.83 -7.97 13.39
C THR A 219 -0.46 -7.51 14.06
N ILE A 220 -1.60 -8.11 13.71
CA ILE A 220 -2.92 -7.74 14.23
C ILE A 220 -2.96 -7.93 15.75
N GLU A 221 -2.57 -9.11 16.25
CA GLU A 221 -2.60 -9.39 17.70
C GLU A 221 -1.69 -8.45 18.51
N SER A 222 -0.61 -7.92 17.91
CA SER A 222 0.25 -6.93 18.57
C SER A 222 -0.32 -5.50 18.58
N MET A 223 -1.44 -5.27 17.89
CA MET A 223 -2.08 -3.95 17.73
C MET A 223 -3.50 -3.91 18.31
N LEU A 224 -4.05 -5.06 18.76
CA LEU A 224 -5.29 -5.18 19.53
C LEU A 224 -5.05 -4.86 21.00
#